data_ebf0999f242968c4fd298130171cf58f
#
_entry.id   ebf0999f242968c4fd298130171cf58f
#
_cell.length_a   1.000
_cell.length_b   1.000
_cell.length_c   1.000
_cell.angle_alpha   90.00
_cell.angle_beta   90.00
_cell.angle_gamma   90.00
#
_symmetry.space_group_name_H-M   'P 1'
#
loop_
_entity.id
_entity.type
_entity.pdbx_description
1 polymer ?
#
loop_
_entity_poly.entity_id
_entity_poly.type
_entity_poly.pdbx_seq_one_letter_code
_entity_poly.pdbx_strand_id
1 'polypeptide(L)'
;MTAATAAAARIEDLTVNISEEIHVKAPLDVTFEALLEQIGPSMTQSDNKPMPMKVEAWPGGRWYRDLGDGNGHLWAHVQAIKKPSLLEFYGPLMMSYPVASNVQYRLSEEDGGTLIKFHHTAIGLIPEDHKAGFKVGWSYINAHTKERAEAKRSQ
;
A
#
# COMPACT_ATOMS: atom_id res chain seq x y z
N MET A 1 -43.10 18.00 -16.41
CA MET A 1 -41.80 17.80 -15.78
C MET A 1 -41.28 16.40 -16.18
N THR A 2 -40.21 16.37 -16.89
CA THR A 2 -39.50 15.08 -17.13
C THR A 2 -38.63 14.79 -15.90
N ALA A 3 -38.94 13.71 -15.19
CA ALA A 3 -38.06 13.22 -14.14
C ALA A 3 -36.74 12.77 -14.82
N ALA A 4 -35.63 13.42 -14.44
CA ALA A 4 -34.33 12.96 -14.87
C ALA A 4 -34.10 11.58 -14.22
N THR A 5 -34.03 10.54 -15.04
CA THR A 5 -33.63 9.21 -14.56
C THR A 5 -32.16 9.28 -14.20
N ALA A 6 -31.82 9.17 -12.90
CA ALA A 6 -30.43 9.06 -12.49
C ALA A 6 -29.85 7.81 -13.14
N ALA A 7 -28.72 7.94 -13.82
CA ALA A 7 -27.99 6.80 -14.36
C ALA A 7 -27.61 5.87 -13.21
N ALA A 8 -27.83 4.55 -13.41
CA ALA A 8 -27.40 3.56 -12.43
C ALA A 8 -25.87 3.66 -12.29
N ALA A 9 -25.36 3.65 -11.03
CA ALA A 9 -23.93 3.61 -10.76
C ALA A 9 -23.35 2.31 -11.36
N ARG A 10 -22.26 2.45 -12.10
CA ARG A 10 -21.51 1.32 -12.65
C ARG A 10 -20.47 0.86 -11.64
N ILE A 11 -20.14 -0.42 -11.66
CA ILE A 11 -19.15 -0.96 -10.73
C ILE A 11 -17.79 -0.27 -10.90
N GLU A 12 -17.45 0.13 -12.11
CA GLU A 12 -16.21 0.86 -12.38
C GLU A 12 -16.14 2.20 -11.65
N ASP A 13 -17.28 2.84 -11.40
CA ASP A 13 -17.36 4.10 -10.67
C ASP A 13 -17.08 3.90 -9.17
N LEU A 14 -17.27 2.67 -8.68
CA LEU A 14 -17.10 2.30 -7.27
C LEU A 14 -15.76 1.61 -7.00
N THR A 15 -14.88 1.48 -8.00
CA THR A 15 -13.64 0.70 -7.86
C THR A 15 -12.41 1.52 -8.15
N VAL A 16 -11.30 1.09 -7.51
CA VAL A 16 -9.94 1.53 -7.82
C VAL A 16 -9.11 0.30 -8.14
N ASN A 17 -8.28 0.39 -9.16
CA ASN A 17 -7.40 -0.69 -9.58
C ASN A 17 -6.06 -0.09 -10.00
N ILE A 18 -5.04 -0.27 -9.15
CA ILE A 18 -3.70 0.28 -9.35
C ILE A 18 -2.71 -0.87 -9.38
N SER A 19 -1.86 -0.91 -10.40
CA SER A 19 -0.78 -1.88 -10.52
C SER A 19 0.51 -1.18 -10.85
N GLU A 20 1.61 -1.62 -10.24
CA GLU A 20 2.95 -1.17 -10.56
C GLU A 20 3.92 -2.35 -10.56
N GLU A 21 4.93 -2.28 -11.41
CA GLU A 21 6.10 -3.15 -11.34
C GLU A 21 7.32 -2.30 -11.01
N ILE A 22 8.06 -2.73 -9.98
CA ILE A 22 9.25 -2.02 -9.51
C ILE A 22 10.44 -2.97 -9.61
N HIS A 23 11.45 -2.56 -10.39
CA HIS A 23 12.70 -3.30 -10.52
C HIS A 23 13.72 -2.76 -9.53
N VAL A 24 14.15 -3.59 -8.59
CA VAL A 24 15.01 -3.20 -7.48
C VAL A 24 16.36 -3.91 -7.61
N LYS A 25 17.45 -3.14 -7.58
CA LYS A 25 18.82 -3.68 -7.63
C LYS A 25 19.31 -4.04 -6.23
N ALA A 26 18.60 -4.94 -5.59
CA ALA A 26 18.92 -5.46 -4.27
C ALA A 26 18.36 -6.88 -4.13
N PRO A 27 18.95 -7.72 -3.26
CA PRO A 27 18.45 -9.06 -3.01
C PRO A 27 17.02 -9.09 -2.48
N LEU A 28 16.36 -10.22 -2.65
CA LEU A 28 14.97 -10.42 -2.30
C LEU A 28 14.67 -10.15 -0.81
N ASP A 29 15.50 -10.69 0.08
CA ASP A 29 15.37 -10.49 1.54
C ASP A 29 15.59 -9.05 1.96
N VAL A 30 16.59 -8.38 1.39
CA VAL A 30 16.89 -6.95 1.63
C VAL A 30 15.73 -6.08 1.17
N THR A 31 15.16 -6.38 0.01
CA THR A 31 14.02 -5.65 -0.55
C THR A 31 12.77 -5.81 0.30
N PHE A 32 12.49 -7.02 0.78
CA PHE A 32 11.34 -7.27 1.64
C PHE A 32 11.45 -6.52 2.98
N GLU A 33 12.62 -6.53 3.61
CA GLU A 33 12.85 -5.76 4.84
C GLU A 33 12.73 -4.25 4.60
N ALA A 34 13.25 -3.76 3.47
CA ALA A 34 13.09 -2.35 3.09
C ALA A 34 11.63 -1.96 2.89
N LEU A 35 10.82 -2.86 2.33
CA LEU A 35 9.37 -2.65 2.20
C LEU A 35 8.72 -2.49 3.57
N LEU A 36 9.00 -3.40 4.51
CA LEU A 36 8.44 -3.32 5.87
C LEU A 36 8.85 -2.04 6.60
N GLU A 37 10.08 -1.59 6.42
CA GLU A 37 10.53 -0.31 6.99
C GLU A 37 9.81 0.87 6.36
N GLN A 38 9.66 0.86 5.03
CA GLN A 38 9.06 1.98 4.30
C GLN A 38 7.59 2.17 4.62
N ILE A 39 6.82 1.09 4.74
CA ILE A 39 5.40 1.18 5.11
C ILE A 39 5.18 1.23 6.62
N GLY A 40 6.23 1.03 7.40
CA GLY A 40 6.23 1.01 8.86
C GLY A 40 6.89 2.25 9.46
N PRO A 41 7.95 2.06 10.27
CA PRO A 41 8.53 3.16 11.05
C PRO A 41 9.11 4.31 10.23
N SER A 42 9.49 4.06 9.00
CA SER A 42 10.08 5.08 8.11
C SER A 42 9.10 5.68 7.12
N MET A 43 7.81 5.44 7.29
CA MET A 43 6.81 5.97 6.38
C MET A 43 6.74 7.50 6.44
N THR A 44 6.59 8.12 5.27
CA THR A 44 6.42 9.55 5.12
C THR A 44 5.23 9.84 4.24
N GLN A 45 4.69 11.04 4.37
CA GLN A 45 3.70 11.56 3.43
C GLN A 45 4.40 11.98 2.14
N SER A 46 3.64 12.21 1.07
CA SER A 46 4.18 12.64 -0.21
C SER A 46 4.90 14.00 -0.18
N ASP A 47 4.73 14.77 0.88
CA ASP A 47 5.46 16.02 1.14
C ASP A 47 6.72 15.81 1.99
N ASN A 48 7.17 14.58 2.17
CA ASN A 48 8.30 14.13 3.00
C ASN A 48 8.11 14.31 4.52
N LYS A 49 6.93 14.67 4.99
CA LYS A 49 6.67 14.73 6.43
C LYS A 49 6.63 13.32 7.02
N PRO A 50 7.32 13.08 8.14
CA PRO A 50 7.24 11.78 8.79
C PRO A 50 5.81 11.43 9.18
N MET A 51 5.42 10.19 8.88
CA MET A 51 4.16 9.61 9.29
C MET A 51 4.40 8.17 9.71
N PRO A 52 5.15 7.95 10.81
CA PRO A 52 5.53 6.59 11.20
C PRO A 52 4.30 5.73 11.44
N MET A 53 4.33 4.52 10.90
CA MET A 53 3.30 3.52 11.04
C MET A 53 3.85 2.32 11.81
N LYS A 54 2.96 1.48 12.30
CA LYS A 54 3.31 0.18 12.87
C LYS A 54 2.75 -0.93 12.00
N VAL A 55 3.58 -1.93 11.74
CA VAL A 55 3.21 -3.14 10.99
C VAL A 55 3.51 -4.35 11.87
N GLU A 56 2.47 -5.08 12.21
CA GLU A 56 2.59 -6.37 12.87
C GLU A 56 2.68 -7.45 11.79
N ALA A 57 3.89 -7.88 11.47
CA ALA A 57 4.20 -8.70 10.28
C ALA A 57 3.92 -10.19 10.50
N TRP A 58 2.65 -10.53 10.75
CA TRP A 58 2.11 -11.89 10.86
C TRP A 58 0.64 -11.91 10.45
N PRO A 59 0.05 -13.06 10.10
CA PRO A 59 -1.36 -13.12 9.69
C PRO A 59 -2.29 -12.56 10.79
N GLY A 60 -3.17 -11.65 10.40
CA GLY A 60 -4.05 -10.93 11.31
C GLY A 60 -3.41 -9.73 12.00
N GLY A 61 -2.10 -9.52 11.84
CA GLY A 61 -1.39 -8.36 12.37
C GLY A 61 -1.95 -7.05 11.81
N ARG A 62 -1.76 -5.97 12.55
CA ARG A 62 -2.30 -4.66 12.19
C ARG A 62 -1.28 -3.83 11.42
N TRP A 63 -1.78 -3.01 10.52
CA TRP A 63 -1.06 -1.89 9.92
C TRP A 63 -1.78 -0.62 10.33
N TYR A 64 -1.17 0.18 11.18
CA TYR A 64 -1.87 1.29 11.81
C TYR A 64 -0.94 2.42 12.21
N ARG A 65 -1.54 3.60 12.37
CA ARG A 65 -0.88 4.76 12.93
C ARG A 65 -1.20 4.83 14.42
N ASP A 66 -0.16 4.84 15.24
CA ASP A 66 -0.27 4.97 16.70
C ASP A 66 0.02 6.42 17.10
N LEU A 67 -0.94 7.10 17.67
CA LEU A 67 -0.80 8.48 18.17
C LEU A 67 -0.63 8.54 19.68
N GLY A 68 -0.52 7.39 20.34
CA GLY A 68 -0.38 7.29 21.80
C GLY A 68 -1.72 7.28 22.54
N ASP A 69 -1.69 6.75 23.75
CA ASP A 69 -2.86 6.70 24.67
C ASP A 69 -4.11 6.06 24.06
N GLY A 70 -3.94 5.05 23.21
CA GLY A 70 -5.05 4.38 22.54
C GLY A 70 -5.66 5.16 21.37
N ASN A 71 -5.03 6.24 20.95
CA ASN A 71 -5.44 7.04 19.79
C ASN A 71 -4.67 6.62 18.56
N GLY A 72 -5.31 6.68 17.39
CA GLY A 72 -4.67 6.34 16.15
C GLY A 72 -5.64 6.00 15.03
N HIS A 73 -5.13 5.38 13.98
CA HIS A 73 -5.91 5.02 12.80
C HIS A 73 -5.48 3.64 12.29
N LEU A 74 -6.40 2.69 12.33
CA LEU A 74 -6.19 1.36 11.76
C LEU A 74 -6.42 1.41 10.25
N TRP A 75 -5.37 1.10 9.49
CA TRP A 75 -5.46 1.07 8.03
C TRP A 75 -5.83 -0.31 7.49
N ALA A 76 -5.24 -1.36 8.04
CA ALA A 76 -5.44 -2.70 7.50
C ALA A 76 -4.99 -3.77 8.48
N HIS A 77 -5.32 -5.02 8.12
CA HIS A 77 -4.73 -6.23 8.71
C HIS A 77 -3.93 -6.98 7.65
N VAL A 78 -2.88 -7.66 8.07
CA VAL A 78 -2.17 -8.60 7.22
C VAL A 78 -3.08 -9.80 6.94
N GLN A 79 -3.41 -10.02 5.68
CA GLN A 79 -4.19 -11.18 5.25
C GLN A 79 -3.29 -12.39 5.00
N ALA A 80 -2.19 -12.17 4.30
CA ALA A 80 -1.22 -13.21 4.00
C ALA A 80 0.19 -12.63 4.03
N ILE A 81 1.14 -13.40 4.52
CA ILE A 81 2.54 -13.04 4.50
C ILE A 81 3.37 -14.32 4.31
N LYS A 82 4.33 -14.25 3.42
CA LYS A 82 5.34 -15.28 3.21
C LYS A 82 6.66 -14.58 2.91
N LYS A 83 7.48 -14.42 3.93
CA LYS A 83 8.78 -13.74 3.78
C LYS A 83 9.72 -14.59 2.95
N PRO A 84 10.44 -14.02 2.00
CA PRO A 84 10.45 -12.61 1.55
C PRO A 84 9.66 -12.35 0.26
N SER A 85 8.62 -13.13 -0.05
CA SER A 85 7.97 -13.14 -1.37
C SER A 85 6.55 -12.58 -1.43
N LEU A 86 5.86 -12.48 -0.30
CA LEU A 86 4.44 -12.05 -0.29
C LEU A 86 4.11 -11.23 0.95
N LEU A 87 3.43 -10.11 0.72
CA LEU A 87 2.76 -9.33 1.76
C LEU A 87 1.42 -8.85 1.21
N GLU A 88 0.35 -9.20 1.89
CA GLU A 88 -1.01 -8.87 1.47
C GLU A 88 -1.79 -8.31 2.64
N PHE A 89 -2.46 -7.19 2.42
CA PHE A 89 -3.30 -6.51 3.40
C PHE A 89 -4.74 -6.41 2.94
N TYR A 90 -5.66 -6.35 3.90
CA TYR A 90 -7.05 -5.97 3.66
C TYR A 90 -7.47 -4.90 4.67
N GLY A 91 -8.26 -3.93 4.24
CA GLY A 91 -8.76 -2.86 5.09
C GLY A 91 -9.07 -1.58 4.33
N PRO A 92 -9.59 -0.56 5.02
CA PRO A 92 -9.96 0.70 4.40
C PRO A 92 -8.77 1.61 4.08
N LEU A 93 -7.58 1.33 4.59
CA LEU A 93 -6.39 2.18 4.52
C LEU A 93 -6.64 3.55 5.16
N MET A 94 -6.22 4.64 4.51
CA MET A 94 -6.45 6.00 5.01
C MET A 94 -7.89 6.51 4.79
N MET A 95 -8.73 5.70 4.18
CA MET A 95 -10.10 6.09 3.82
C MET A 95 -11.05 5.95 4.99
N SER A 96 -11.79 7.01 5.32
CA SER A 96 -12.77 7.03 6.41
C SER A 96 -14.21 7.08 5.88
N TYR A 97 -14.50 6.29 4.88
CA TYR A 97 -15.83 6.10 4.28
C TYR A 97 -15.99 4.62 3.90
N PRO A 98 -17.21 4.16 3.55
CA PRO A 98 -17.43 2.74 3.22
C PRO A 98 -16.59 2.28 2.03
N VAL A 99 -15.58 1.47 2.31
CA VAL A 99 -14.64 0.96 1.33
C VAL A 99 -13.98 -0.31 1.84
N ALA A 100 -13.72 -1.23 0.93
CA ALA A 100 -12.91 -2.43 1.18
C ALA A 100 -11.75 -2.46 0.19
N SER A 101 -10.55 -2.70 0.69
CA SER A 101 -9.34 -2.77 -0.13
C SER A 101 -8.61 -4.09 0.04
N ASN A 102 -7.91 -4.48 -1.01
CA ASN A 102 -6.87 -5.50 -1.00
C ASN A 102 -5.60 -4.88 -1.57
N VAL A 103 -4.50 -5.01 -0.85
CA VAL A 103 -3.18 -4.56 -1.26
C VAL A 103 -2.25 -5.74 -1.30
N GLN A 104 -1.58 -5.96 -2.43
CA GLN A 104 -0.64 -7.07 -2.60
C GLN A 104 0.72 -6.58 -3.03
N TYR A 105 1.75 -7.10 -2.36
CA TYR A 105 3.14 -7.04 -2.77
C TYR A 105 3.63 -8.45 -3.03
N ARG A 106 3.99 -8.74 -4.27
CA ARG A 106 4.63 -10.00 -4.65
C ARG A 106 6.05 -9.71 -5.12
N LEU A 107 7.01 -10.34 -4.47
CA LEU A 107 8.43 -10.16 -4.74
C LEU A 107 9.02 -11.44 -5.30
N SER A 108 9.80 -11.32 -6.35
CA SER A 108 10.52 -12.44 -6.97
C SER A 108 11.92 -12.02 -7.39
N GLU A 109 12.82 -12.98 -7.47
CA GLU A 109 14.17 -12.74 -7.97
C GLU A 109 14.12 -12.41 -9.47
N GLU A 110 14.93 -11.44 -9.89
CA GLU A 110 15.07 -11.01 -11.27
C GLU A 110 16.48 -10.50 -11.53
N ASP A 111 17.23 -11.20 -12.35
CA ASP A 111 18.57 -10.78 -12.82
C ASP A 111 19.51 -10.31 -11.69
N GLY A 112 19.55 -11.05 -10.58
CA GLY A 112 20.34 -10.70 -9.40
C GLY A 112 19.75 -9.63 -8.51
N GLY A 113 18.58 -9.12 -8.86
CA GLY A 113 17.80 -8.17 -8.06
C GLY A 113 16.43 -8.72 -7.72
N THR A 114 15.48 -7.82 -7.54
CA THR A 114 14.11 -8.15 -7.17
C THR A 114 13.11 -7.43 -8.06
N LEU A 115 12.09 -8.15 -8.51
CA LEU A 115 10.90 -7.57 -9.11
C LEU A 115 9.80 -7.52 -8.05
N ILE A 116 9.26 -6.32 -7.79
CA ILE A 116 8.07 -6.13 -6.98
C ILE A 116 6.88 -5.94 -7.91
N LYS A 117 5.88 -6.81 -7.77
CA LYS A 117 4.57 -6.61 -8.39
C LYS A 117 3.62 -6.12 -7.31
N PHE A 118 3.20 -4.88 -7.43
CA PHE A 118 2.28 -4.21 -6.52
C PHE A 118 0.89 -4.11 -7.14
N HIS A 119 -0.13 -4.37 -6.32
CA HIS A 119 -1.52 -4.24 -6.75
C HIS A 119 -2.40 -3.75 -5.60
N HIS A 120 -3.15 -2.68 -5.84
CA HIS A 120 -4.19 -2.19 -4.94
C HIS A 120 -5.53 -2.19 -5.67
N THR A 121 -6.46 -3.00 -5.17
CA THR A 121 -7.87 -2.98 -5.59
C THR A 121 -8.74 -2.53 -4.44
N ALA A 122 -9.73 -1.68 -4.72
CA ALA A 122 -10.70 -1.24 -3.74
C ALA A 122 -12.08 -1.13 -4.35
N ILE A 123 -13.10 -1.34 -3.52
CA ILE A 123 -14.49 -1.12 -3.88
C ILE A 123 -15.17 -0.34 -2.77
N GLY A 124 -15.93 0.69 -3.13
CA GLY A 124 -16.66 1.51 -2.17
C GLY A 124 -16.99 2.89 -2.69
N LEU A 125 -17.41 3.75 -1.76
CA LEU A 125 -17.83 5.12 -2.07
C LEU A 125 -16.64 6.06 -2.13
N ILE A 126 -15.75 5.84 -3.11
CA ILE A 126 -14.48 6.52 -3.23
C ILE A 126 -14.64 7.81 -4.04
N PRO A 127 -14.37 9.01 -3.46
CA PRO A 127 -14.38 10.26 -4.22
C PRO A 127 -13.39 10.25 -5.38
N GLU A 128 -13.75 10.86 -6.50
CA GLU A 128 -12.92 10.87 -7.72
C GLU A 128 -11.54 11.51 -7.50
N ASP A 129 -11.45 12.57 -6.71
CA ASP A 129 -10.18 13.21 -6.37
C ASP A 129 -9.25 12.29 -5.55
N HIS A 130 -9.81 11.42 -4.71
CA HIS A 130 -9.03 10.43 -3.96
C HIS A 130 -8.43 9.36 -4.88
N LYS A 131 -9.15 8.93 -5.91
CA LYS A 131 -8.65 7.91 -6.85
C LYS A 131 -7.33 8.32 -7.49
N ALA A 132 -7.22 9.56 -7.94
CA ALA A 132 -5.98 10.10 -8.51
C ALA A 132 -4.86 10.18 -7.46
N GLY A 133 -5.20 10.57 -6.24
CA GLY A 133 -4.24 10.68 -5.14
C GLY A 133 -3.61 9.37 -4.73
N PHE A 134 -4.34 8.26 -4.79
CA PHE A 134 -3.81 6.92 -4.44
C PHE A 134 -2.69 6.49 -5.36
N LYS A 135 -2.83 6.72 -6.67
CA LYS A 135 -1.79 6.36 -7.62
C LYS A 135 -0.49 7.10 -7.31
N VAL A 136 -0.56 8.39 -7.05
CA VAL A 136 0.59 9.23 -6.70
C VAL A 136 1.20 8.76 -5.37
N GLY A 137 0.37 8.50 -4.36
CA GLY A 137 0.82 8.03 -3.05
C GLY A 137 1.53 6.69 -3.10
N TRP A 138 0.99 5.73 -3.85
CA TRP A 138 1.63 4.41 -4.00
C TRP A 138 2.95 4.50 -4.77
N SER A 139 2.99 5.27 -5.85
CA SER A 139 4.23 5.48 -6.62
C SER A 139 5.33 6.07 -5.74
N TYR A 140 4.97 7.00 -4.85
CA TYR A 140 5.91 7.58 -3.88
C TYR A 140 6.44 6.50 -2.90
N ILE A 141 5.55 5.73 -2.28
CA ILE A 141 5.93 4.67 -1.34
C ILE A 141 6.81 3.62 -2.02
N ASN A 142 6.43 3.19 -3.21
CA ASN A 142 7.14 2.15 -3.95
C ASN A 142 8.53 2.62 -4.42
N ALA A 143 8.66 3.87 -4.85
CA ALA A 143 9.94 4.46 -5.20
C ALA A 143 10.88 4.55 -3.99
N HIS A 144 10.37 4.93 -2.83
CA HIS A 144 11.15 5.01 -1.60
C HIS A 144 11.55 3.62 -1.08
N THR A 145 10.70 2.61 -1.26
CA THR A 145 11.06 1.22 -0.97
C THR A 145 12.28 0.80 -1.80
N LYS A 146 12.26 1.09 -3.10
CA LYS A 146 13.39 0.80 -4.00
C LYS A 146 14.66 1.51 -3.56
N GLU A 147 14.60 2.82 -3.30
CA GLU A 147 15.76 3.60 -2.86
C GLU A 147 16.34 3.04 -1.56
N ARG A 148 15.49 2.70 -0.61
CA ARG A 148 15.89 2.13 0.68
C ARG A 148 16.59 0.79 0.52
N ALA A 149 16.04 -0.09 -0.29
CA ALA A 149 16.62 -1.41 -0.56
C ALA A 149 17.99 -1.29 -1.24
N GLU A 150 18.08 -0.44 -2.25
CA GLU A 150 19.31 -0.24 -3.00
C GLU A 150 20.42 0.44 -2.15
N ALA A 151 20.06 1.32 -1.24
CA ALA A 151 20.98 1.92 -0.28
C ALA A 151 21.54 0.87 0.71
N LYS A 152 20.70 -0.05 1.19
CA LYS A 152 21.12 -1.15 2.08
C LYS A 152 22.08 -2.12 1.40
N ARG A 153 21.88 -2.38 0.12
CA ARG A 153 22.76 -3.25 -0.66
C ARG A 153 24.21 -2.76 -0.66
N SER A 154 24.40 -1.44 -0.58
CA SER A 154 25.70 -0.79 -0.65
C SER A 154 26.48 -0.79 0.68
N GLN A 155 25.89 -1.32 1.75
CA GLN A 155 26.48 -1.39 3.09
C GLN A 155 27.15 -2.75 3.34
#